data_d8bcbfb9117a2143cf0d5392f39bdb6f
#
_entry.id   d8bcbfb9117a2143cf0d5392f39bdb6f
#
_cell.length_a   1.000
_cell.length_b   1.000
_cell.length_c   1.000
_cell.angle_alpha   90.00
_cell.angle_beta   90.00
_cell.angle_gamma   90.00
#
_symmetry.space_group_name_H-M   'P 1'
#
loop_
_entity.id
_entity.type
_entity.pdbx_description
1 polymer ?
#
loop_
_entity_poly.entity_id
_entity_poly.type
_entity_poly.pdbx_seq_one_letter_code
_entity_poly.pdbx_strand_id
1 'polypeptide(L)'
;MKHMTSAEVREAFLDYFEEMGHKQVPSSSLVPGNDPTLLFTNAGMVQFKDVFLGLDKRDYTRATTSQKCMRVSGKHNDLENVGPSPRHHTFFEMLGNFSFGDYFKRDAIIYAYELLTKVYELPPERLAFTVYQNDDEAYNIWVNEVGVDPRRVARMGPKTNFWQMADTGPCGPTSEIHWDKSPELGVDSIIPMLQAEDDRFLELWNLVFMQFNRLQADPAHTGQFDQPLPAPGVDTGMGLERIVSVIQGVKANYETDLFMPIIEAVQALTGHTDAERDANIVPYRVIADHMR
;
A
#
# COMPACT_ATOMS: atom_id res chain seq x y z
N MET A 1 -2.69 18.04 -10.85
CA MET A 1 -2.35 16.60 -11.07
C MET A 1 -2.22 16.35 -12.56
N LYS A 2 -1.15 15.72 -12.98
CA LYS A 2 -0.96 15.24 -14.34
C LYS A 2 -1.81 13.97 -14.53
N HIS A 3 -2.63 13.92 -15.58
CA HIS A 3 -3.34 12.68 -15.91
C HIS A 3 -2.34 11.65 -16.45
N MET A 4 -2.37 10.43 -15.88
CA MET A 4 -1.49 9.34 -16.27
C MET A 4 -2.30 8.04 -16.43
N THR A 5 -1.90 7.22 -17.37
CA THR A 5 -2.38 5.84 -17.48
C THR A 5 -1.79 4.97 -16.37
N SER A 6 -2.39 3.84 -16.09
CA SER A 6 -1.87 2.88 -15.10
C SER A 6 -0.46 2.37 -15.46
N ALA A 7 -0.16 2.24 -16.75
CA ALA A 7 1.18 1.87 -17.21
C ALA A 7 2.20 2.96 -16.89
N GLU A 8 1.89 4.23 -17.17
CA GLU A 8 2.76 5.37 -16.84
C GLU A 8 2.96 5.56 -15.34
N VAL A 9 1.92 5.33 -14.53
CA VAL A 9 2.03 5.37 -13.05
C VAL A 9 2.99 4.31 -12.55
N ARG A 10 2.87 3.07 -13.06
CA ARG A 10 3.77 1.97 -12.69
C ARG A 10 5.21 2.25 -13.10
N GLU A 11 5.43 2.69 -14.32
CA GLU A 11 6.75 3.01 -14.86
C GLU A 11 7.40 4.15 -14.06
N ALA A 12 6.68 5.25 -13.83
CA ALA A 12 7.19 6.39 -13.06
C ALA A 12 7.58 6.02 -11.62
N PHE A 13 6.88 5.05 -10.97
CA PHE A 13 7.28 4.52 -9.67
C PHE A 13 8.62 3.79 -9.74
N LEU A 14 8.74 2.88 -10.68
CA LEU A 14 9.93 2.03 -10.83
C LEU A 14 11.14 2.88 -11.21
N ASP A 15 10.99 3.80 -12.15
CA ASP A 15 12.05 4.69 -12.63
C ASP A 15 12.54 5.63 -11.53
N TYR A 16 11.60 6.23 -10.76
CA TYR A 16 11.96 7.09 -9.62
C TYR A 16 12.85 6.35 -8.62
N PHE A 17 12.46 5.11 -8.25
CA PHE A 17 13.28 4.35 -7.30
C PHE A 17 14.56 3.80 -7.92
N GLU A 18 14.61 3.52 -9.22
CA GLU A 18 15.86 3.18 -9.91
C GLU A 18 16.84 4.36 -9.87
N GLU A 19 16.37 5.59 -10.10
CA GLU A 19 17.17 6.82 -9.95
C GLU A 19 17.69 7.01 -8.52
N MET A 20 16.94 6.54 -7.51
CA MET A 20 17.35 6.52 -6.10
C MET A 20 18.24 5.30 -5.75
N GLY A 21 18.74 4.56 -6.74
CA GLY A 21 19.68 3.46 -6.57
C GLY A 21 19.06 2.12 -6.20
N HIS A 22 17.75 1.94 -6.41
CA HIS A 22 17.08 0.66 -6.20
C HIS A 22 17.21 -0.24 -7.42
N LYS A 23 17.42 -1.53 -7.19
CA LYS A 23 17.35 -2.54 -8.24
C LYS A 23 15.89 -2.82 -8.59
N GLN A 24 15.51 -2.65 -9.85
CA GLN A 24 14.22 -3.14 -10.33
C GLN A 24 14.22 -4.68 -10.30
N VAL A 25 13.29 -5.25 -9.54
CA VAL A 25 13.12 -6.71 -9.37
C VAL A 25 11.78 -7.11 -9.94
N PRO A 26 11.71 -8.12 -10.82
CA PRO A 26 10.44 -8.63 -11.34
C PRO A 26 9.50 -9.10 -10.24
N SER A 27 8.19 -9.06 -10.51
CA SER A 27 7.18 -9.69 -9.66
C SER A 27 7.49 -11.18 -9.50
N SER A 28 7.48 -11.66 -8.27
CA SER A 28 7.55 -13.10 -8.01
C SER A 28 6.24 -13.79 -8.40
N SER A 29 6.26 -15.12 -8.44
CA SER A 29 5.07 -15.94 -8.68
C SER A 29 3.98 -15.65 -7.64
N LEU A 30 2.71 -15.70 -8.06
CA LEU A 30 1.56 -15.68 -7.15
C LEU A 30 1.52 -16.90 -6.22
N VAL A 31 2.04 -18.05 -6.70
CA VAL A 31 2.19 -19.25 -5.87
C VAL A 31 3.56 -19.20 -5.20
N PRO A 32 3.62 -18.96 -3.87
CA PRO A 32 4.89 -18.88 -3.15
C PRO A 32 5.56 -20.25 -3.15
N GLY A 33 6.83 -20.29 -3.61
CA GLY A 33 7.53 -21.56 -3.79
C GLY A 33 7.93 -22.27 -2.49
N ASN A 34 8.16 -21.52 -1.41
CA ASN A 34 8.78 -22.03 -0.18
C ASN A 34 8.15 -21.52 1.12
N ASP A 35 6.99 -20.88 1.10
CA ASP A 35 6.33 -20.42 2.33
C ASP A 35 5.04 -21.20 2.59
N PRO A 36 5.06 -22.19 3.51
CA PRO A 36 3.87 -22.99 3.82
C PRO A 36 2.79 -22.21 4.58
N THR A 37 3.07 -20.98 5.02
CA THR A 37 2.14 -20.13 5.76
C THR A 37 1.23 -19.31 4.84
N LEU A 38 1.55 -19.23 3.55
CA LEU A 38 0.84 -18.46 2.55
C LEU A 38 0.30 -19.33 1.44
N LEU A 39 -0.98 -19.16 1.11
CA LEU A 39 -1.60 -19.80 -0.07
C LEU A 39 -1.17 -19.08 -1.36
N PHE A 40 -1.18 -17.75 -1.33
CA PHE A 40 -0.74 -16.88 -2.42
C PHE A 40 0.17 -15.76 -1.91
N THR A 41 1.00 -15.22 -2.81
CA THR A 41 1.76 -13.99 -2.55
C THR A 41 0.78 -12.83 -2.35
N ASN A 42 0.73 -12.32 -1.13
CA ASN A 42 -0.24 -11.30 -0.68
C ASN A 42 0.35 -9.91 -0.43
N ALA A 43 1.68 -9.78 -0.54
CA ALA A 43 2.41 -8.52 -0.34
C ALA A 43 3.74 -8.53 -1.09
N GLY A 44 4.28 -7.36 -1.38
CA GLY A 44 5.55 -7.18 -2.09
C GLY A 44 6.75 -7.78 -1.36
N MET A 45 6.73 -7.74 -0.02
CA MET A 45 7.82 -8.23 0.80
C MET A 45 8.00 -9.75 0.80
N VAL A 46 7.00 -10.53 0.35
CA VAL A 46 7.04 -12.00 0.44
C VAL A 46 8.29 -12.58 -0.23
N GLN A 47 8.66 -12.08 -1.41
CA GLN A 47 9.88 -12.53 -2.11
C GLN A 47 11.19 -12.11 -1.42
N PHE A 48 11.14 -11.20 -0.45
CA PHE A 48 12.30 -10.67 0.29
C PHE A 48 12.32 -11.08 1.77
N LYS A 49 11.39 -11.93 2.21
CA LYS A 49 11.28 -12.39 3.61
C LYS A 49 12.61 -12.89 4.16
N ASP A 50 13.27 -13.79 3.43
CA ASP A 50 14.52 -14.39 3.86
C ASP A 50 15.69 -13.38 3.83
N VAL A 51 15.61 -12.36 2.98
CA VAL A 51 16.59 -11.25 2.97
C VAL A 51 16.47 -10.41 4.25
N PHE A 52 15.26 -10.04 4.68
CA PHE A 52 15.04 -9.34 5.95
C PHE A 52 15.48 -10.17 7.16
N LEU A 53 15.29 -11.48 7.12
CA LEU A 53 15.73 -12.41 8.17
C LEU A 53 17.24 -12.68 8.15
N GLY A 54 17.97 -12.21 7.13
CA GLY A 54 19.40 -12.48 6.96
C GLY A 54 19.73 -13.91 6.49
N LEU A 55 18.72 -14.66 6.06
CA LEU A 55 18.83 -16.04 5.58
C LEU A 55 19.21 -16.11 4.10
N ASP A 56 18.90 -15.09 3.32
CA ASP A 56 19.28 -14.93 1.91
C ASP A 56 20.09 -13.65 1.72
N LYS A 57 21.03 -13.67 0.78
CA LYS A 57 21.85 -12.52 0.41
C LYS A 57 21.65 -12.19 -1.06
N ARG A 58 21.36 -10.93 -1.35
CA ARG A 58 21.29 -10.40 -2.70
C ARG A 58 22.53 -9.57 -2.99
N ASP A 59 22.79 -9.33 -4.26
CA ASP A 59 23.86 -8.45 -4.76
C ASP A 59 23.48 -6.96 -4.72
N TYR A 60 22.34 -6.65 -4.08
CA TYR A 60 21.81 -5.29 -3.89
C TYR A 60 21.26 -5.13 -2.47
N THR A 61 21.26 -3.89 -1.97
CA THR A 61 20.72 -3.49 -0.67
C THR A 61 19.42 -2.71 -0.78
N ARG A 62 19.03 -2.30 -2.00
CA ARG A 62 17.79 -1.60 -2.31
C ARG A 62 17.09 -2.29 -3.48
N ALA A 63 15.78 -2.43 -3.38
CA ALA A 63 14.97 -2.99 -4.46
C ALA A 63 13.68 -2.19 -4.66
N THR A 64 13.16 -2.22 -5.89
CA THR A 64 11.82 -1.75 -6.23
C THR A 64 11.11 -2.77 -7.11
N THR A 65 9.80 -2.91 -6.94
CA THR A 65 9.01 -3.88 -7.70
C THR A 65 7.54 -3.44 -7.82
N SER A 66 6.89 -3.85 -8.90
CA SER A 66 5.43 -3.93 -8.98
C SER A 66 5.03 -5.39 -8.81
N GLN A 67 4.75 -5.80 -7.56
CA GLN A 67 4.43 -7.18 -7.21
C GLN A 67 2.96 -7.49 -7.48
N LYS A 68 2.69 -8.54 -8.25
CA LYS A 68 1.36 -9.13 -8.37
C LYS A 68 0.99 -9.84 -7.09
N CYS A 69 -0.16 -9.49 -6.52
CA CYS A 69 -0.64 -10.00 -5.25
C CYS A 69 -2.05 -10.58 -5.37
N MET A 70 -2.38 -11.55 -4.52
CA MET A 70 -3.70 -12.12 -4.41
C MET A 70 -4.12 -12.25 -2.93
N ARG A 71 -5.31 -11.73 -2.60
CA ARG A 71 -5.88 -11.73 -1.23
C ARG A 71 -7.25 -12.37 -1.21
N VAL A 72 -7.29 -13.70 -1.21
CA VAL A 72 -8.52 -14.52 -1.25
C VAL A 72 -8.64 -15.48 -0.07
N SER A 73 -7.70 -15.42 0.88
CA SER A 73 -7.67 -16.33 2.03
C SER A 73 -6.80 -15.80 3.17
N GLY A 74 -6.96 -16.36 4.36
CA GLY A 74 -6.12 -16.08 5.53
C GLY A 74 -6.43 -14.72 6.18
N LYS A 75 -5.41 -14.16 6.82
CA LYS A 75 -5.52 -12.89 7.59
C LYS A 75 -5.87 -11.68 6.73
N HIS A 76 -5.46 -11.67 5.48
CA HIS A 76 -5.68 -10.60 4.51
C HIS A 76 -6.65 -11.05 3.42
N ASN A 77 -7.85 -11.50 3.80
CA ASN A 77 -8.87 -11.95 2.85
C ASN A 77 -9.81 -10.79 2.49
N ASP A 78 -9.81 -10.41 1.21
CA ASP A 78 -10.65 -9.33 0.67
C ASP A 78 -11.83 -9.84 -0.17
N LEU A 79 -11.97 -11.17 -0.36
CA LEU A 79 -12.89 -11.77 -1.32
C LEU A 79 -14.35 -11.29 -1.18
N GLU A 80 -14.87 -11.20 0.05
CA GLU A 80 -16.25 -10.79 0.30
C GLU A 80 -16.51 -9.29 0.06
N ASN A 81 -15.44 -8.49 0.04
CA ASN A 81 -15.50 -7.06 -0.23
C ASN A 81 -15.42 -6.73 -1.73
N VAL A 82 -15.07 -7.69 -2.58
CA VAL A 82 -14.93 -7.50 -4.04
C VAL A 82 -16.29 -7.27 -4.67
N GLY A 83 -16.40 -6.18 -5.42
CA GLY A 83 -17.64 -5.72 -6.06
C GLY A 83 -18.40 -4.69 -5.22
N PRO A 84 -18.87 -4.99 -3.99
CA PRO A 84 -19.49 -4.00 -3.12
C PRO A 84 -18.56 -2.82 -2.78
N SER A 85 -17.32 -3.11 -2.41
CA SER A 85 -16.32 -2.08 -2.14
C SER A 85 -15.76 -1.48 -3.44
N PRO A 86 -15.54 -0.17 -3.50
CA PRO A 86 -14.92 0.47 -4.66
C PRO A 86 -13.40 0.25 -4.76
N ARG A 87 -12.77 -0.33 -3.73
CA ARG A 87 -11.30 -0.32 -3.55
C ARG A 87 -10.66 -1.69 -3.23
N HIS A 88 -11.44 -2.76 -3.10
CA HIS A 88 -10.91 -4.10 -2.80
C HIS A 88 -10.94 -4.99 -4.04
N HIS A 89 -9.90 -5.80 -4.17
CA HIS A 89 -9.66 -6.70 -5.30
C HIS A 89 -9.14 -8.04 -4.81
N THR A 90 -9.43 -9.11 -5.54
CA THR A 90 -8.79 -10.42 -5.32
C THR A 90 -7.34 -10.38 -5.80
N PHE A 91 -7.14 -9.85 -7.00
CA PHE A 91 -5.85 -9.65 -7.64
C PHE A 91 -5.56 -8.14 -7.77
N PHE A 92 -4.35 -7.72 -7.39
CA PHE A 92 -3.91 -6.33 -7.50
C PHE A 92 -2.39 -6.26 -7.65
N GLU A 93 -1.88 -5.08 -8.01
CA GLU A 93 -0.46 -4.81 -8.04
C GLU A 93 -0.05 -3.94 -6.85
N MET A 94 1.00 -4.36 -6.14
CA MET A 94 1.59 -3.62 -5.04
C MET A 94 2.93 -3.04 -5.49
N LEU A 95 2.98 -1.71 -5.59
CA LEU A 95 4.20 -0.97 -5.84
C LEU A 95 4.98 -0.88 -4.53
N GLY A 96 6.23 -1.30 -4.54
CA GLY A 96 7.05 -1.35 -3.33
C GLY A 96 8.49 -0.92 -3.57
N ASN A 97 9.05 -0.22 -2.58
CA ASN A 97 10.47 0.02 -2.43
C ASN A 97 10.97 -0.56 -1.12
N PHE A 98 12.17 -1.13 -1.16
CA PHE A 98 12.72 -1.94 -0.09
C PHE A 98 14.15 -1.50 0.22
N SER A 99 14.48 -1.51 1.51
CA SER A 99 15.86 -1.32 2.00
C SER A 99 16.23 -2.48 2.91
N PHE A 100 17.33 -3.12 2.62
CA PHE A 100 17.88 -4.25 3.38
C PHE A 100 19.10 -3.79 4.18
N GLY A 101 18.85 -2.97 5.23
CA GLY A 101 19.90 -2.42 6.08
C GLY A 101 20.70 -1.27 5.46
N ASP A 102 20.19 -0.61 4.43
CA ASP A 102 20.85 0.53 3.76
C ASP A 102 20.29 1.86 4.30
N TYR A 103 19.06 2.24 3.89
CA TYR A 103 18.37 3.40 4.47
C TYR A 103 17.22 2.96 5.37
N PHE A 104 16.68 3.91 6.15
CA PHE A 104 15.60 3.63 7.08
C PHE A 104 14.51 4.71 7.02
N LYS A 105 13.82 5.01 8.12
CA LYS A 105 12.61 5.85 8.18
C LYS A 105 12.73 7.17 7.44
N ARG A 106 13.83 7.90 7.67
CA ARG A 106 14.01 9.25 7.12
C ARG A 106 13.92 9.27 5.60
N ASP A 107 14.75 8.47 4.95
CA ASP A 107 14.81 8.45 3.49
C ASP A 107 13.56 7.82 2.88
N ALA A 108 12.99 6.78 3.53
CA ALA A 108 11.73 6.19 3.10
C ALA A 108 10.59 7.21 3.07
N ILE A 109 10.46 8.01 4.12
CA ILE A 109 9.43 9.06 4.24
C ILE A 109 9.66 10.17 3.20
N ILE A 110 10.91 10.62 3.03
CA ILE A 110 11.25 11.66 2.05
C ILE A 110 10.97 11.17 0.63
N TYR A 111 11.42 9.98 0.25
CA TYR A 111 11.15 9.40 -1.06
C TYR A 111 9.66 9.28 -1.35
N ALA A 112 8.89 8.78 -0.37
CA ALA A 112 7.45 8.64 -0.54
C ALA A 112 6.76 10.00 -0.77
N TYR A 113 7.11 11.00 0.02
CA TYR A 113 6.55 12.34 -0.13
C TYR A 113 6.93 12.99 -1.47
N GLU A 114 8.20 12.86 -1.87
CA GLU A 114 8.67 13.40 -3.14
C GLU A 114 8.00 12.73 -4.34
N LEU A 115 7.90 11.41 -4.37
CA LEU A 115 7.20 10.70 -5.43
C LEU A 115 5.76 11.20 -5.57
N LEU A 116 5.02 11.26 -4.47
CA LEU A 116 3.62 11.67 -4.52
C LEU A 116 3.44 13.13 -4.94
N THR A 117 4.29 14.03 -4.44
CA THR A 117 4.10 15.48 -4.64
C THR A 117 4.84 16.06 -5.83
N LYS A 118 5.98 15.47 -6.24
CA LYS A 118 6.80 15.99 -7.35
C LYS A 118 6.66 15.17 -8.63
N VAL A 119 6.55 13.83 -8.53
CA VAL A 119 6.44 12.95 -9.71
C VAL A 119 4.98 12.79 -10.13
N TYR A 120 4.09 12.44 -9.17
CA TYR A 120 2.64 12.32 -9.42
C TYR A 120 1.90 13.65 -9.30
N GLU A 121 2.54 14.71 -8.80
CA GLU A 121 1.99 16.05 -8.65
C GLU A 121 0.68 16.07 -7.83
N LEU A 122 0.57 15.20 -6.82
CA LEU A 122 -0.56 15.25 -5.90
C LEU A 122 -0.46 16.50 -5.02
N PRO A 123 -1.56 17.26 -4.84
CA PRO A 123 -1.56 18.41 -3.96
C PRO A 123 -1.32 18.01 -2.51
N PRO A 124 -0.26 18.55 -1.86
CA PRO A 124 0.11 18.16 -0.49
C PRO A 124 -1.01 18.36 0.54
N GLU A 125 -1.87 19.35 0.31
CA GLU A 125 -3.03 19.64 1.16
C GLU A 125 -4.13 18.56 1.10
N ARG A 126 -4.03 17.61 0.19
CA ARG A 126 -4.91 16.43 0.09
C ARG A 126 -4.31 15.20 0.75
N LEU A 127 -3.08 15.28 1.28
CA LEU A 127 -2.42 14.17 1.95
C LEU A 127 -2.61 14.27 3.47
N ALA A 128 -2.86 13.13 4.09
CA ALA A 128 -2.88 12.95 5.54
C ALA A 128 -2.03 11.72 5.90
N PHE A 129 -1.50 11.68 7.11
CA PHE A 129 -0.49 10.71 7.49
C PHE A 129 -0.84 10.07 8.82
N THR A 130 -0.49 8.80 8.98
CA THR A 130 -0.54 8.13 10.27
C THR A 130 0.84 7.62 10.64
N VAL A 131 1.13 7.55 11.94
CA VAL A 131 2.34 6.93 12.48
C VAL A 131 1.97 6.06 13.67
N TYR A 132 2.75 5.03 13.94
CA TYR A 132 2.60 4.28 15.17
C TYR A 132 2.73 5.19 16.39
N GLN A 133 1.85 5.00 17.38
CA GLN A 133 1.71 5.92 18.54
C GLN A 133 3.01 6.17 19.30
N ASN A 134 3.93 5.19 19.32
CA ASN A 134 5.21 5.26 20.03
C ASN A 134 6.39 5.55 19.07
N ASP A 135 6.12 5.89 17.81
CA ASP A 135 7.18 6.21 16.83
C ASP A 135 7.35 7.73 16.70
N ASP A 136 8.03 8.31 17.69
CA ASP A 136 8.36 9.75 17.70
C ASP A 136 9.29 10.13 16.55
N GLU A 137 10.15 9.21 16.11
CA GLU A 137 11.08 9.45 15.01
C GLU A 137 10.32 9.68 13.70
N ALA A 138 9.42 8.78 13.32
CA ALA A 138 8.61 8.94 12.11
C ALA A 138 7.73 10.21 12.18
N TYR A 139 7.12 10.49 13.33
CA TYR A 139 6.34 11.71 13.53
C TYR A 139 7.20 12.97 13.32
N ASN A 140 8.38 13.02 13.92
CA ASN A 140 9.27 14.18 13.80
C ASN A 140 9.80 14.36 12.37
N ILE A 141 10.05 13.28 11.63
CA ILE A 141 10.46 13.38 10.23
C ILE A 141 9.33 14.03 9.40
N TRP A 142 8.08 13.59 9.56
CA TRP A 142 6.95 14.21 8.86
C TRP A 142 6.80 15.70 9.18
N VAL A 143 6.81 16.05 10.46
CA VAL A 143 6.49 17.42 10.91
C VAL A 143 7.68 18.36 10.74
N ASN A 144 8.88 17.94 11.13
CA ASN A 144 10.02 18.85 11.23
C ASN A 144 10.94 18.81 10.00
N GLU A 145 11.05 17.68 9.30
CA GLU A 145 11.93 17.57 8.14
C GLU A 145 11.15 17.74 6.81
N VAL A 146 10.04 17.04 6.66
CA VAL A 146 9.16 17.20 5.48
C VAL A 146 8.36 18.49 5.55
N GLY A 147 8.02 18.96 6.77
CA GLY A 147 7.28 20.20 6.99
C GLY A 147 5.76 20.06 6.86
N VAL A 148 5.24 18.86 7.10
CA VAL A 148 3.78 18.61 7.10
C VAL A 148 3.13 19.28 8.30
N ASP A 149 1.96 19.89 8.11
CA ASP A 149 1.14 20.43 9.21
C ASP A 149 0.85 19.32 10.24
N PRO A 150 1.21 19.49 11.53
CA PRO A 150 0.98 18.49 12.57
C PRO A 150 -0.47 18.01 12.67
N ARG A 151 -1.45 18.84 12.28
CA ARG A 151 -2.87 18.48 12.25
C ARG A 151 -3.22 17.44 11.16
N ARG A 152 -2.27 17.10 10.30
CA ARG A 152 -2.40 16.07 9.26
C ARG A 152 -1.69 14.76 9.63
N VAL A 153 -1.05 14.67 10.79
CA VAL A 153 -0.30 13.49 11.24
C VAL A 153 -0.95 12.90 12.48
N ALA A 154 -1.67 11.79 12.32
CA ALA A 154 -2.32 11.09 13.41
C ALA A 154 -1.42 10.01 14.02
N ARG A 155 -1.44 9.90 15.36
CA ARG A 155 -0.82 8.78 16.08
C ARG A 155 -1.83 7.67 16.28
N MET A 156 -1.50 6.46 15.82
CA MET A 156 -2.40 5.33 15.79
C MET A 156 -1.86 4.14 16.59
N GLY A 157 -2.76 3.31 17.06
CA GLY A 157 -2.41 2.11 17.83
C GLY A 157 -1.83 0.96 17.00
N PRO A 158 -1.45 -0.14 17.66
CA PRO A 158 -0.83 -1.28 16.99
C PRO A 158 -1.77 -2.03 16.04
N LYS A 159 -3.08 -1.88 16.17
CA LYS A 159 -4.05 -2.50 15.26
C LYS A 159 -3.92 -1.95 13.83
N THR A 160 -3.60 -0.67 13.68
CA THR A 160 -3.50 0.04 12.40
C THR A 160 -2.06 0.25 11.97
N ASN A 161 -1.21 0.77 12.86
CA ASN A 161 0.15 1.18 12.51
C ASN A 161 1.27 0.29 13.08
N PHE A 162 1.01 -1.02 13.17
CA PHE A 162 2.05 -2.03 13.40
C PHE A 162 1.81 -3.22 12.49
N TRP A 163 2.62 -3.33 11.44
CA TRP A 163 2.47 -4.39 10.44
C TRP A 163 3.20 -5.67 10.85
N GLN A 164 2.59 -6.80 10.51
CA GLN A 164 3.17 -8.13 10.66
C GLN A 164 2.71 -9.03 9.49
N MET A 165 3.62 -9.80 8.95
CA MET A 165 3.36 -10.66 7.79
C MET A 165 2.32 -11.75 8.10
N ALA A 166 2.50 -12.42 9.23
CA ALA A 166 1.65 -13.48 9.76
C ALA A 166 1.74 -13.47 11.30
N ASP A 167 1.35 -14.56 11.96
CA ASP A 167 1.50 -14.70 13.41
C ASP A 167 2.97 -14.71 13.86
N THR A 168 3.88 -15.07 12.95
CA THR A 168 5.33 -15.04 13.15
C THR A 168 6.01 -14.44 11.91
N GLY A 169 7.24 -13.97 12.07
CA GLY A 169 8.05 -13.41 10.98
C GLY A 169 8.35 -11.93 11.12
N PRO A 170 8.89 -11.30 10.07
CA PRO A 170 9.23 -9.88 10.08
C PRO A 170 8.05 -8.99 10.40
N CYS A 171 8.28 -7.98 11.26
CA CYS A 171 7.27 -7.02 11.68
C CYS A 171 7.90 -5.69 12.12
N GLY A 172 7.08 -4.66 12.25
CA GLY A 172 7.51 -3.36 12.74
C GLY A 172 6.44 -2.28 12.66
N PRO A 173 6.71 -1.11 13.27
CA PRO A 173 5.82 0.04 13.19
C PRO A 173 5.70 0.54 11.76
N THR A 174 4.58 1.22 11.47
CA THR A 174 4.29 1.73 10.14
C THR A 174 3.96 3.22 10.15
N SER A 175 4.11 3.82 8.98
CA SER A 175 3.54 5.10 8.64
C SER A 175 2.73 4.96 7.36
N GLU A 176 1.49 5.41 7.39
CA GLU A 176 0.61 5.34 6.22
C GLU A 176 0.36 6.71 5.64
N ILE A 177 0.21 6.77 4.32
CA ILE A 177 -0.14 7.98 3.57
C ILE A 177 -1.54 7.80 3.00
N HIS A 178 -2.42 8.73 3.32
CA HIS A 178 -3.82 8.72 2.96
C HIS A 178 -4.18 9.89 2.04
N TRP A 179 -5.10 9.64 1.13
CA TRP A 179 -5.74 10.66 0.31
C TRP A 179 -7.01 11.15 0.97
N ASP A 180 -7.11 12.46 1.20
CA ASP A 180 -8.30 13.13 1.70
C ASP A 180 -9.31 13.38 0.55
N LYS A 181 -10.41 12.63 0.55
CA LYS A 181 -11.46 12.75 -0.46
C LYS A 181 -12.36 13.96 -0.25
N SER A 182 -12.40 14.53 0.97
CA SER A 182 -13.31 15.60 1.38
C SER A 182 -12.58 16.74 2.12
N PRO A 183 -11.64 17.43 1.45
CA PRO A 183 -10.81 18.48 2.09
C PRO A 183 -11.64 19.68 2.58
N GLU A 184 -12.85 19.86 2.05
CA GLU A 184 -13.80 20.90 2.47
C GLU A 184 -14.25 20.76 3.93
N LEU A 185 -14.12 19.59 4.54
CA LEU A 185 -14.40 19.34 5.96
C LEU A 185 -13.34 19.94 6.91
N GLY A 186 -12.29 20.51 6.34
CA GLY A 186 -11.26 21.23 7.08
C GLY A 186 -10.19 20.36 7.71
N VAL A 187 -9.07 20.99 8.06
CA VAL A 187 -7.87 20.29 8.60
C VAL A 187 -8.06 19.82 10.04
N ASP A 188 -8.82 20.52 10.86
CA ASP A 188 -8.99 20.19 12.29
C ASP A 188 -9.78 18.91 12.53
N SER A 189 -10.53 18.44 11.53
CA SER A 189 -11.26 17.17 11.58
C SER A 189 -10.45 15.96 11.09
N ILE A 190 -9.24 16.16 10.55
CA ILE A 190 -8.44 15.07 9.96
C ILE A 190 -8.08 14.01 11.00
N ILE A 191 -7.43 14.41 12.10
CA ILE A 191 -6.97 13.44 13.13
C ILE A 191 -8.15 12.65 13.73
N PRO A 192 -9.24 13.28 14.20
CA PRO A 192 -10.39 12.53 14.71
C PRO A 192 -10.98 11.54 13.70
N MET A 193 -11.07 11.93 12.43
CA MET A 193 -11.65 11.08 11.39
C MET A 193 -10.70 9.93 10.98
N LEU A 194 -9.37 10.17 10.92
CA LEU A 194 -8.40 9.09 10.73
C LEU A 194 -8.48 8.07 11.87
N GLN A 195 -8.57 8.54 13.12
CA GLN A 195 -8.70 7.67 14.29
C GLN A 195 -10.00 6.87 14.32
N ALA A 196 -11.06 7.39 13.67
CA ALA A 196 -12.33 6.69 13.48
C ALA A 196 -12.35 5.76 12.27
N GLU A 197 -11.25 5.65 11.52
CA GLU A 197 -11.15 4.88 10.27
C GLU A 197 -12.24 5.33 9.25
N ASP A 198 -12.50 6.66 9.17
CA ASP A 198 -13.56 7.25 8.36
C ASP A 198 -13.28 7.11 6.86
N ASP A 199 -14.32 6.84 6.08
CA ASP A 199 -14.26 6.69 4.62
C ASP A 199 -13.81 7.95 3.85
N ARG A 200 -13.66 9.10 4.53
CA ARG A 200 -13.01 10.28 3.98
C ARG A 200 -11.61 9.99 3.46
N PHE A 201 -10.92 9.07 4.13
CA PHE A 201 -9.51 8.78 3.85
C PHE A 201 -9.36 7.47 3.07
N LEU A 202 -8.65 7.55 1.95
CA LEU A 202 -8.20 6.41 1.18
C LEU A 202 -6.72 6.19 1.47
N GLU A 203 -6.38 5.10 2.15
CA GLU A 203 -4.99 4.67 2.29
C GLU A 203 -4.39 4.41 0.91
N LEU A 204 -3.32 5.15 0.58
CA LEU A 204 -2.57 5.00 -0.67
C LEU A 204 -1.36 4.10 -0.48
N TRP A 205 -0.57 4.36 0.57
CA TRP A 205 0.75 3.79 0.75
C TRP A 205 1.03 3.48 2.21
N ASN A 206 1.54 2.29 2.48
CA ASN A 206 2.01 1.87 3.79
C ASN A 206 3.53 1.74 3.77
N LEU A 207 4.23 2.47 4.65
CA LEU A 207 5.67 2.42 4.86
C LEU A 207 5.92 1.60 6.12
N VAL A 208 6.47 0.39 5.97
CA VAL A 208 6.75 -0.50 7.08
C VAL A 208 8.22 -0.41 7.46
N PHE A 209 8.48 -0.09 8.71
CA PHE A 209 9.83 -0.03 9.29
C PHE A 209 10.16 -1.37 9.95
N MET A 210 10.70 -2.29 9.17
CA MET A 210 11.04 -3.64 9.60
C MET A 210 12.16 -3.60 10.64
N GLN A 211 11.82 -3.90 11.89
CA GLN A 211 12.74 -3.86 13.02
C GLN A 211 12.85 -5.19 13.75
N PHE A 212 11.80 -6.01 13.68
CA PHE A 212 11.69 -7.20 14.51
C PHE A 212 11.33 -8.45 13.69
N ASN A 213 11.75 -9.59 14.23
CA ASN A 213 11.25 -10.91 13.88
C ASN A 213 10.41 -11.43 15.04
N ARG A 214 9.11 -11.57 14.83
CA ARG A 214 8.19 -12.15 15.82
C ARG A 214 8.28 -13.67 15.81
N LEU A 215 8.61 -14.25 16.96
CA LEU A 215 8.82 -15.70 17.10
C LEU A 215 7.56 -16.47 17.47
N GLN A 216 6.57 -15.79 18.04
CA GLN A 216 5.30 -16.39 18.48
C GLN A 216 4.17 -15.36 18.32
N ALA A 217 2.94 -15.84 18.07
CA ALA A 217 1.77 -14.99 18.01
C ALA A 217 1.64 -14.10 19.25
N ASP A 218 1.42 -12.80 19.04
CA ASP A 218 1.25 -11.79 20.09
C ASP A 218 0.03 -10.92 19.81
N PRO A 219 -1.19 -11.46 20.02
CA PRO A 219 -2.43 -10.74 19.73
C PRO A 219 -2.65 -9.50 20.62
N ALA A 220 -1.95 -9.44 21.76
CA ALA A 220 -1.98 -8.28 22.65
C ALA A 220 -0.94 -7.20 22.29
N HIS A 221 -0.12 -7.44 21.28
CA HIS A 221 0.94 -6.52 20.82
C HIS A 221 1.87 -6.06 21.95
N THR A 222 2.26 -6.97 22.83
CA THR A 222 3.15 -6.69 23.96
C THR A 222 4.60 -6.53 23.53
N GLY A 223 4.98 -7.08 22.38
CA GLY A 223 6.35 -7.13 21.87
C GLY A 223 7.24 -8.15 22.57
N GLN A 224 6.73 -8.94 23.52
CA GLN A 224 7.54 -9.88 24.31
C GLN A 224 8.17 -11.01 23.47
N PHE A 225 7.64 -11.27 22.28
CA PHE A 225 8.13 -12.31 21.36
C PHE A 225 8.90 -11.71 20.18
N ASP A 226 9.16 -10.41 20.18
CA ASP A 226 9.80 -9.70 19.09
C ASP A 226 11.31 -9.65 19.34
N GLN A 227 12.10 -10.22 18.43
CA GLN A 227 13.55 -10.14 18.43
C GLN A 227 14.00 -9.14 17.35
N PRO A 228 15.02 -8.32 17.62
CA PRO A 228 15.57 -7.44 16.61
C PRO A 228 16.01 -8.22 15.36
N LEU A 229 15.72 -7.68 14.17
CA LEU A 229 16.28 -8.17 12.92
C LEU A 229 17.80 -7.94 12.89
N PRO A 230 18.56 -8.70 12.07
CA PRO A 230 20.00 -8.49 11.88
C PRO A 230 20.35 -7.05 11.46
N ALA A 231 19.50 -6.43 10.67
CA ALA A 231 19.54 -5.02 10.32
C ALA A 231 18.12 -4.49 10.15
N PRO A 232 17.82 -3.25 10.60
CA PRO A 232 16.55 -2.62 10.31
C PRO A 232 16.42 -2.40 8.81
N GLY A 233 15.20 -2.53 8.29
CA GLY A 233 14.93 -2.39 6.87
C GLY A 233 13.62 -1.66 6.60
N VAL A 234 13.38 -1.38 5.33
CA VAL A 234 12.16 -0.75 4.86
C VAL A 234 11.46 -1.69 3.89
N ASP A 235 10.18 -1.93 4.13
CA ASP A 235 9.22 -2.53 3.21
C ASP A 235 8.11 -1.52 2.96
N THR A 236 7.72 -1.31 1.71
CA THR A 236 6.59 -0.44 1.43
C THR A 236 5.60 -1.10 0.47
N GLY A 237 4.34 -0.73 0.60
CA GLY A 237 3.29 -1.20 -0.28
C GLY A 237 2.29 -0.11 -0.64
N MET A 238 2.27 0.30 -1.91
CA MET A 238 1.27 1.21 -2.48
C MET A 238 0.41 0.43 -3.48
N GLY A 239 -0.91 0.42 -3.28
CA GLY A 239 -1.84 -0.18 -4.24
C GLY A 239 -1.85 0.58 -5.56
N LEU A 240 -1.41 -0.06 -6.67
CA LEU A 240 -1.43 0.57 -8.00
C LEU A 240 -2.84 1.07 -8.34
N GLU A 241 -3.86 0.25 -8.12
CA GLU A 241 -5.25 0.55 -8.43
C GLU A 241 -5.75 1.78 -7.65
N ARG A 242 -5.33 1.93 -6.38
CA ARG A 242 -5.71 3.06 -5.53
C ARG A 242 -5.07 4.35 -6.00
N ILE A 243 -3.76 4.37 -6.24
CA ILE A 243 -3.08 5.59 -6.70
C ILE A 243 -3.53 5.99 -8.11
N VAL A 244 -3.76 5.03 -8.99
CA VAL A 244 -4.31 5.28 -10.35
C VAL A 244 -5.70 5.90 -10.26
N SER A 245 -6.57 5.44 -9.37
CA SER A 245 -7.91 6.04 -9.20
C SER A 245 -7.86 7.51 -8.78
N VAL A 246 -6.91 7.85 -7.92
CA VAL A 246 -6.68 9.25 -7.51
C VAL A 246 -6.14 10.09 -8.66
N ILE A 247 -5.13 9.60 -9.39
CA ILE A 247 -4.51 10.31 -10.52
C ILE A 247 -5.49 10.51 -11.68
N GLN A 248 -6.32 9.51 -11.95
CA GLN A 248 -7.37 9.59 -12.99
C GLN A 248 -8.62 10.32 -12.52
N GLY A 249 -8.71 10.69 -11.22
CA GLY A 249 -9.81 11.48 -10.67
C GLY A 249 -11.15 10.74 -10.62
N VAL A 250 -11.12 9.40 -10.51
CA VAL A 250 -12.31 8.55 -10.45
C VAL A 250 -12.65 8.13 -9.02
N LYS A 251 -13.91 7.71 -8.78
CA LYS A 251 -14.39 7.39 -7.43
C LYS A 251 -14.12 5.95 -7.00
N ALA A 252 -13.99 5.04 -7.97
CA ALA A 252 -13.73 3.64 -7.72
C ALA A 252 -12.54 3.18 -8.56
N ASN A 253 -11.74 2.26 -8.02
CA ASN A 253 -10.64 1.63 -8.77
C ASN A 253 -11.14 0.99 -10.07
N TYR A 254 -12.39 0.50 -10.06
CA TYR A 254 -13.05 -0.11 -11.22
C TYR A 254 -13.35 0.86 -12.38
N GLU A 255 -13.27 2.17 -12.15
CA GLU A 255 -13.48 3.20 -13.16
C GLU A 255 -12.17 3.63 -13.84
N THR A 256 -11.05 3.00 -13.46
CA THR A 256 -9.74 3.25 -14.06
C THR A 256 -9.56 2.50 -15.40
N ASP A 257 -8.53 2.89 -16.13
CA ASP A 257 -8.12 2.21 -17.37
C ASP A 257 -7.69 0.74 -17.18
N LEU A 258 -7.49 0.30 -15.93
CA LEU A 258 -7.24 -1.11 -15.59
C LEU A 258 -8.49 -2.00 -15.73
N PHE A 259 -9.67 -1.48 -15.44
CA PHE A 259 -10.90 -2.26 -15.33
C PHE A 259 -11.96 -1.87 -16.35
N MET A 260 -12.02 -0.59 -16.75
CA MET A 260 -13.06 -0.12 -17.67
C MET A 260 -13.13 -0.90 -18.98
N PRO A 261 -12.02 -1.28 -19.64
CA PRO A 261 -12.08 -2.08 -20.86
C PRO A 261 -12.78 -3.44 -20.68
N ILE A 262 -12.62 -4.05 -19.49
CA ILE A 262 -13.29 -5.33 -19.17
C ILE A 262 -14.77 -5.08 -18.90
N ILE A 263 -15.11 -4.04 -18.13
CA ILE A 263 -16.49 -3.66 -17.82
C ILE A 263 -17.26 -3.33 -19.09
N GLU A 264 -16.67 -2.56 -20.00
CA GLU A 264 -17.26 -2.20 -21.30
C GLU A 264 -17.47 -3.43 -22.19
N ALA A 265 -16.53 -4.37 -22.20
CA ALA A 265 -16.68 -5.64 -22.93
C ALA A 265 -17.85 -6.47 -22.38
N VAL A 266 -17.99 -6.57 -21.05
CA VAL A 266 -19.14 -7.24 -20.42
C VAL A 266 -20.45 -6.54 -20.75
N GLN A 267 -20.47 -5.21 -20.70
CA GLN A 267 -21.64 -4.41 -21.06
C GLN A 267 -22.07 -4.64 -22.52
N ALA A 268 -21.12 -4.67 -23.44
CA ALA A 268 -21.39 -4.96 -24.84
C ALA A 268 -22.00 -6.36 -25.06
N LEU A 269 -21.53 -7.36 -24.31
CA LEU A 269 -22.05 -8.73 -24.36
C LEU A 269 -23.48 -8.85 -23.80
N THR A 270 -23.79 -8.08 -22.73
CA THR A 270 -25.13 -8.11 -22.12
C THR A 270 -26.15 -7.24 -22.85
N GLY A 271 -25.68 -6.26 -23.63
CA GLY A 271 -26.53 -5.28 -24.30
C GLY A 271 -27.16 -4.25 -23.34
N HIS A 272 -26.66 -4.16 -22.08
CA HIS A 272 -27.17 -3.21 -21.11
C HIS A 272 -26.75 -1.78 -21.47
N THR A 273 -27.61 -0.83 -21.17
CA THR A 273 -27.32 0.59 -21.21
C THR A 273 -26.41 0.99 -20.01
N ASP A 274 -25.81 2.18 -20.05
CA ASP A 274 -25.04 2.71 -18.91
C ASP A 274 -25.88 2.77 -17.63
N ALA A 275 -27.13 3.19 -17.73
CA ALA A 275 -28.03 3.26 -16.58
C ALA A 275 -28.33 1.88 -15.97
N GLU A 276 -28.48 0.84 -16.78
CA GLU A 276 -28.70 -0.53 -16.30
C GLU A 276 -27.44 -1.12 -15.69
N ARG A 277 -26.27 -0.85 -16.28
CA ARG A 277 -24.98 -1.22 -15.70
C ARG A 277 -24.79 -0.55 -14.33
N ASP A 278 -24.98 0.76 -14.25
CA ASP A 278 -24.74 1.54 -13.03
C ASP A 278 -25.73 1.20 -11.91
N ALA A 279 -26.98 0.88 -12.27
CA ALA A 279 -27.97 0.40 -11.31
C ALA A 279 -27.63 -0.99 -10.73
N ASN A 280 -26.80 -1.77 -11.40
CA ASN A 280 -26.39 -3.11 -10.98
C ASN A 280 -24.88 -3.31 -11.17
N ILE A 281 -24.06 -2.39 -10.62
CA ILE A 281 -22.61 -2.33 -10.88
C ILE A 281 -21.82 -3.47 -10.24
N VAL A 282 -22.31 -4.08 -9.14
CA VAL A 282 -21.56 -5.08 -8.37
C VAL A 282 -21.15 -6.31 -9.21
N PRO A 283 -22.05 -6.98 -9.97
CA PRO A 283 -21.65 -8.07 -10.85
C PRO A 283 -20.59 -7.67 -11.89
N TYR A 284 -20.67 -6.47 -12.45
CA TYR A 284 -19.67 -5.97 -13.38
C TYR A 284 -18.28 -5.85 -12.75
N ARG A 285 -18.22 -5.33 -11.52
CA ARG A 285 -16.98 -5.23 -10.76
C ARG A 285 -16.40 -6.61 -10.43
N VAL A 286 -17.24 -7.56 -9.98
CA VAL A 286 -16.82 -8.94 -9.69
C VAL A 286 -16.24 -9.60 -10.94
N ILE A 287 -16.94 -9.51 -12.08
CA ILE A 287 -16.45 -10.09 -13.33
C ILE A 287 -15.15 -9.43 -13.76
N ALA A 288 -15.06 -8.10 -13.70
CA ALA A 288 -13.85 -7.37 -14.08
C ALA A 288 -12.65 -7.74 -13.21
N ASP A 289 -12.86 -7.87 -11.89
CA ASP A 289 -11.83 -8.31 -10.94
C ASP A 289 -11.34 -9.74 -11.25
N HIS A 290 -12.27 -10.65 -11.47
CA HIS A 290 -11.94 -12.07 -11.68
C HIS A 290 -11.37 -12.38 -13.06
N MET A 291 -11.58 -11.49 -14.03
CA MET A 291 -11.06 -11.64 -15.40
C MET A 291 -9.69 -10.99 -15.60
N ARG A 292 -9.28 -10.09 -14.71
CA ARG A 292 -7.98 -9.47 -14.74
C ARG A 292 -6.89 -10.42 -14.19
#